data_ed8fe26003dc0c9ac5a1e487958cbdc5
#
_entry.id   ed8fe26003dc0c9ac5a1e487958cbdc5
#
_cell.length_a   1.000
_cell.length_b   1.000
_cell.length_c   1.000
_cell.angle_alpha   90.00
_cell.angle_beta   90.00
_cell.angle_gamma   90.00
#
_symmetry.space_group_name_H-M   'P 1'
#
loop_
_entity.id
_entity.type
_entity.pdbx_description
1 polymer ?
#
loop_
_entity_poly.entity_id
_entity_poly.type
_entity_poly.pdbx_seq_one_letter_code
_entity_poly.pdbx_strand_id
1 'polypeptide(L)'
;MNYLEKYHFWLENEYFDEQAKEELRALAGNEEEIKDRFYKDLEFGTGGLRGKIGMGTNRMNIYTVSRATQGLADYLIDKAREQKGSQQYLNRGVVIAHDCRHKSREFSETIALVLNANNIKTYLFEDVRPTPELSFAVRYLHAIAGIVVTASHNPPEYNGYKVYGPDGGQIIPEIADKVIAHINRIKDYSLIKKLDHPAAVQKGLFNIIGSEVDEVYLRKVKELAIRDKDRIEIDKNIKIVYTPLHGAGNIPIRKILKERGFTNVFVVEEQVQPDPDFSTVESPNPEYPAAFELAIKLGSQVGAEILIATDPDSDRIGLAVRNSFCHCEERSDAAISPSVIPSIIIQNPIIPYRLLLNRQQVRGIILLPDIHNIRGDSPNF
;
A
#
# COMPACT_ATOMS: atom_id res chain seq x y z
N MET A 1 -19.28 26.47 -6.22
CA MET A 1 -20.34 25.72 -5.48
C MET A 1 -19.93 25.58 -4.03
N ASN A 2 -20.81 25.94 -3.10
CA ASN A 2 -20.63 25.61 -1.68
C ASN A 2 -20.88 24.10 -1.45
N TYR A 3 -20.72 23.61 -0.21
CA TYR A 3 -20.82 22.17 0.07
C TYR A 3 -22.24 21.61 -0.15
N LEU A 4 -23.30 22.38 0.15
CA LEU A 4 -24.68 21.98 -0.10
C LEU A 4 -25.01 21.94 -1.59
N GLU A 5 -24.56 22.92 -2.37
CA GLU A 5 -24.71 22.92 -3.82
C GLU A 5 -24.03 21.71 -4.46
N LYS A 6 -22.82 21.33 -3.99
CA LYS A 6 -22.14 20.11 -4.44
C LYS A 6 -22.90 18.84 -4.08
N TYR A 7 -23.45 18.77 -2.85
CA TYR A 7 -24.25 17.64 -2.39
C TYR A 7 -25.51 17.46 -3.26
N HIS A 8 -26.27 18.52 -3.50
CA HIS A 8 -27.44 18.48 -4.36
C HIS A 8 -27.07 18.15 -5.80
N PHE A 9 -25.98 18.71 -6.33
CA PHE A 9 -25.48 18.36 -7.64
C PHE A 9 -25.22 16.85 -7.80
N TRP A 10 -24.63 16.21 -6.79
CA TRP A 10 -24.40 14.77 -6.82
C TRP A 10 -25.69 13.94 -6.74
N LEU A 11 -26.69 14.41 -6.02
CA LEU A 11 -28.00 13.76 -5.93
C LEU A 11 -28.82 13.84 -7.23
N GLU A 12 -28.71 14.94 -7.94
CA GLU A 12 -29.57 15.25 -9.09
C GLU A 12 -28.94 14.86 -10.43
N ASN A 13 -27.62 14.88 -10.53
CA ASN A 13 -26.94 14.64 -11.79
C ASN A 13 -26.97 13.16 -12.18
N GLU A 14 -27.33 12.89 -13.45
CA GLU A 14 -27.45 11.54 -14.01
C GLU A 14 -26.10 10.80 -14.14
N TYR A 15 -24.97 11.50 -14.06
CA TYR A 15 -23.65 10.89 -14.11
C TYR A 15 -23.40 9.96 -12.90
N PHE A 16 -23.97 10.28 -11.75
CA PHE A 16 -23.82 9.47 -10.53
C PHE A 16 -24.90 8.39 -10.52
N ASP A 17 -24.47 7.15 -10.24
CA ASP A 17 -25.37 6.00 -10.19
C ASP A 17 -26.32 6.05 -8.98
N GLU A 18 -27.33 5.19 -9.01
CA GLU A 18 -28.35 5.16 -7.96
C GLU A 18 -27.79 4.74 -6.62
N GLN A 19 -26.80 3.83 -6.59
CA GLN A 19 -26.15 3.41 -5.34
C GLN A 19 -25.46 4.60 -4.65
N ALA A 20 -24.75 5.44 -5.41
CA ALA A 20 -24.14 6.65 -4.89
C ALA A 20 -25.17 7.64 -4.32
N LYS A 21 -26.30 7.80 -5.03
CA LYS A 21 -27.40 8.66 -4.60
C LYS A 21 -28.11 8.13 -3.34
N GLU A 22 -28.28 6.82 -3.23
CA GLU A 22 -28.84 6.19 -2.02
C GLU A 22 -27.96 6.43 -0.79
N GLU A 23 -26.63 6.24 -0.93
CA GLU A 23 -25.68 6.55 0.16
C GLU A 23 -25.79 8.03 0.57
N LEU A 24 -25.87 8.94 -0.39
CA LEU A 24 -25.99 10.36 -0.11
C LEU A 24 -27.34 10.73 0.52
N ARG A 25 -28.46 10.14 0.06
CA ARG A 25 -29.79 10.34 0.66
C ARG A 25 -29.83 9.90 2.14
N ALA A 26 -29.10 8.84 2.49
CA ALA A 26 -29.00 8.37 3.86
C ALA A 26 -28.33 9.40 4.80
N LEU A 27 -27.63 10.40 4.27
CA LEU A 27 -27.04 11.49 5.04
C LEU A 27 -28.02 12.65 5.30
N ALA A 28 -29.25 12.60 4.76
CA ALA A 28 -30.23 13.66 4.93
C ALA A 28 -30.44 13.98 6.41
N GLY A 29 -30.25 15.26 6.80
CA GLY A 29 -30.32 15.73 8.17
C GLY A 29 -29.01 15.66 8.97
N ASN A 30 -27.96 15.05 8.44
CA ASN A 30 -26.62 15.06 9.04
C ASN A 30 -25.74 16.10 8.31
N GLU A 31 -25.94 17.36 8.68
CA GLU A 31 -25.26 18.49 8.01
C GLU A 31 -23.73 18.44 8.18
N GLU A 32 -23.25 17.97 9.35
CA GLU A 32 -21.82 17.86 9.65
C GLU A 32 -21.14 16.87 8.69
N GLU A 33 -21.72 15.69 8.48
CA GLU A 33 -21.18 14.68 7.57
C GLU A 33 -21.29 15.13 6.10
N ILE A 34 -22.40 15.79 5.71
CA ILE A 34 -22.55 16.37 4.38
C ILE A 34 -21.43 17.41 4.14
N LYS A 35 -21.21 18.29 5.12
CA LYS A 35 -20.15 19.30 5.02
C LYS A 35 -18.78 18.63 4.91
N ASP A 36 -18.46 17.65 5.74
CA ASP A 36 -17.16 16.95 5.70
C ASP A 36 -16.91 16.26 4.35
N ARG A 37 -17.95 15.74 3.72
CA ARG A 37 -17.87 15.08 2.41
C ARG A 37 -17.73 16.03 1.23
N PHE A 38 -18.16 17.29 1.36
CA PHE A 38 -18.29 18.21 0.22
C PHE A 38 -17.61 19.59 0.38
N TYR A 39 -17.02 19.91 1.58
CA TYR A 39 -16.43 21.24 1.79
C TYR A 39 -15.25 21.52 0.88
N LYS A 40 -14.54 20.50 0.44
CA LYS A 40 -13.46 20.58 -0.53
C LYS A 40 -13.47 19.37 -1.50
N ASP A 41 -12.63 19.40 -2.48
CA ASP A 41 -12.30 18.23 -3.28
C ASP A 41 -11.14 17.48 -2.60
N LEU A 42 -11.13 16.14 -2.73
CA LEU A 42 -10.03 15.33 -2.24
C LEU A 42 -8.73 15.76 -2.94
N GLU A 43 -7.75 16.15 -2.16
CA GLU A 43 -6.50 16.70 -2.68
C GLU A 43 -5.61 15.57 -3.21
N PHE A 44 -5.10 15.77 -4.43
CA PHE A 44 -4.02 14.97 -4.96
C PHE A 44 -2.72 15.58 -4.41
N GLY A 45 -2.13 14.93 -3.40
CA GLY A 45 -0.88 15.37 -2.77
C GLY A 45 0.36 14.98 -3.59
N THR A 46 1.54 15.12 -2.98
CA THR A 46 2.85 14.89 -3.62
C THR A 46 3.04 13.48 -4.19
N GLY A 47 2.16 12.55 -3.93
CA GLY A 47 2.29 11.18 -4.42
C GLY A 47 0.97 10.53 -4.81
N GLY A 48 -0.16 11.24 -4.73
CA GLY A 48 -1.47 10.67 -5.03
C GLY A 48 -2.60 11.14 -4.13
N LEU A 49 -3.71 10.38 -4.10
CA LEU A 49 -4.86 10.63 -3.23
C LEU A 49 -4.77 9.78 -1.96
N ARG A 50 -5.34 10.26 -0.87
CA ARG A 50 -5.64 9.48 0.33
C ARG A 50 -6.84 10.09 1.05
N GLY A 51 -7.82 9.27 1.42
CA GLY A 51 -9.03 9.72 2.11
C GLY A 51 -9.90 8.59 2.60
N LYS A 52 -10.94 8.94 3.36
CA LYS A 52 -11.97 8.00 3.76
C LYS A 52 -12.77 7.53 2.54
N ILE A 53 -13.16 6.26 2.52
CA ILE A 53 -14.04 5.70 1.50
C ILE A 53 -15.46 6.24 1.72
N GLY A 54 -16.16 6.55 0.63
CA GLY A 54 -17.56 7.01 0.65
C GLY A 54 -17.89 7.96 -0.48
N MET A 55 -19.15 8.31 -0.65
CA MET A 55 -19.58 9.26 -1.67
C MET A 55 -19.36 10.71 -1.23
N GLY A 56 -18.95 11.55 -2.19
CA GLY A 56 -18.63 12.95 -1.98
C GLY A 56 -17.29 13.37 -2.59
N THR A 57 -17.10 14.66 -2.77
CA THR A 57 -15.89 15.21 -3.41
C THR A 57 -14.64 15.07 -2.56
N ASN A 58 -14.79 14.99 -1.22
CA ASN A 58 -13.69 14.82 -0.24
C ASN A 58 -13.62 13.37 0.27
N ARG A 59 -13.92 12.39 -0.58
CA ARG A 59 -13.89 10.95 -0.28
C ARG A 59 -13.23 10.17 -1.40
N MET A 60 -12.71 8.99 -1.06
CA MET A 60 -12.28 7.99 -2.03
C MET A 60 -13.50 7.21 -2.53
N ASN A 61 -13.79 7.36 -3.81
CA ASN A 61 -14.86 6.65 -4.53
C ASN A 61 -14.50 6.53 -6.02
N ILE A 62 -15.30 5.78 -6.76
CA ILE A 62 -15.06 5.57 -8.20
C ILE A 62 -15.02 6.86 -9.01
N TYR A 63 -15.72 7.91 -8.59
CA TYR A 63 -15.80 9.20 -9.29
C TYR A 63 -14.55 10.05 -9.06
N THR A 64 -14.09 10.17 -7.80
CA THR A 64 -12.86 10.91 -7.46
C THR A 64 -11.62 10.20 -8.01
N VAL A 65 -11.60 8.86 -7.96
CA VAL A 65 -10.56 8.02 -8.58
C VAL A 65 -10.56 8.17 -10.09
N SER A 66 -11.73 8.13 -10.73
CA SER A 66 -11.85 8.33 -12.20
C SER A 66 -11.35 9.71 -12.63
N ARG A 67 -11.71 10.77 -11.87
CA ARG A 67 -11.27 12.15 -12.16
C ARG A 67 -9.75 12.27 -12.05
N ALA A 68 -9.16 11.70 -11.00
CA ALA A 68 -7.70 11.70 -10.83
C ALA A 68 -7.01 10.91 -11.95
N THR A 69 -7.57 9.76 -12.33
CA THR A 69 -7.04 8.92 -13.40
C THR A 69 -7.15 9.59 -14.78
N GLN A 70 -8.25 10.31 -15.06
CA GLN A 70 -8.37 11.09 -16.30
C GLN A 70 -7.31 12.18 -16.35
N GLY A 71 -7.06 12.90 -15.24
CA GLY A 71 -6.00 13.90 -15.17
C GLY A 71 -4.59 13.31 -15.38
N LEU A 72 -4.34 12.13 -14.82
CA LEU A 72 -3.10 11.39 -15.07
C LEU A 72 -2.99 10.95 -16.55
N ALA A 73 -4.08 10.46 -17.14
CA ALA A 73 -4.13 10.08 -18.55
C ALA A 73 -3.81 11.26 -19.48
N ASP A 74 -4.39 12.42 -19.21
CA ASP A 74 -4.16 13.65 -19.97
C ASP A 74 -2.69 14.08 -19.88
N TYR A 75 -2.10 14.04 -18.69
CA TYR A 75 -0.67 14.28 -18.49
C TYR A 75 0.21 13.30 -19.29
N LEU A 76 -0.10 11.99 -19.24
CA LEU A 76 0.67 10.97 -19.97
C LEU A 76 0.55 11.15 -21.49
N ILE A 77 -0.63 11.55 -21.99
CA ILE A 77 -0.85 11.86 -23.41
C ILE A 77 -0.04 13.09 -23.83
N ASP A 78 -0.05 14.16 -23.05
CA ASP A 78 0.77 15.35 -23.37
C ASP A 78 2.26 15.00 -23.37
N LYS A 79 2.73 14.22 -22.39
CA LYS A 79 4.10 13.71 -22.37
C LYS A 79 4.43 12.81 -23.56
N ALA A 80 3.47 12.01 -24.03
CA ALA A 80 3.65 11.18 -25.22
C ALA A 80 3.80 12.01 -26.49
N ARG A 81 3.11 13.15 -26.62
CA ARG A 81 3.21 14.07 -27.78
C ARG A 81 4.58 14.72 -27.89
N GLU A 82 5.30 14.87 -26.76
CA GLU A 82 6.67 15.37 -26.75
C GLU A 82 7.67 14.35 -27.32
N GLN A 83 7.27 13.09 -27.48
CA GLN A 83 8.13 12.00 -27.91
C GLN A 83 7.81 11.55 -29.34
N LYS A 84 8.86 11.12 -30.08
CA LYS A 84 8.65 10.46 -31.36
C LYS A 84 7.96 9.11 -31.14
N GLY A 85 6.77 8.91 -31.75
CA GLY A 85 6.02 7.66 -31.60
C GLY A 85 5.09 7.66 -30.38
N SER A 86 4.26 8.69 -30.24
CA SER A 86 3.35 8.88 -29.09
C SER A 86 2.50 7.64 -28.75
N GLN A 87 1.94 6.93 -29.72
CA GLN A 87 1.16 5.73 -29.46
C GLN A 87 2.05 4.57 -28.96
N GLN A 88 3.27 4.42 -29.45
CA GLN A 88 4.20 3.41 -28.96
C GLN A 88 4.58 3.66 -27.50
N TYR A 89 4.69 4.93 -27.09
CA TYR A 89 4.89 5.31 -25.68
C TYR A 89 3.70 4.87 -24.82
N LEU A 90 2.46 5.18 -25.22
CA LEU A 90 1.25 4.82 -24.48
C LEU A 90 1.02 3.30 -24.43
N ASN A 91 1.47 2.55 -25.44
CA ASN A 91 1.39 1.09 -25.48
C ASN A 91 2.33 0.39 -24.48
N ARG A 92 3.33 1.10 -23.94
CA ARG A 92 4.14 0.58 -22.83
C ARG A 92 3.31 0.39 -21.58
N GLY A 93 2.23 1.13 -21.43
CA GLY A 93 1.16 0.91 -20.47
C GLY A 93 1.48 1.40 -19.06
N VAL A 94 0.50 1.17 -18.19
CA VAL A 94 0.53 1.49 -16.74
C VAL A 94 0.32 0.21 -15.95
N VAL A 95 1.17 -0.05 -14.96
CA VAL A 95 1.01 -1.18 -14.03
C VAL A 95 0.13 -0.76 -12.86
N ILE A 96 -0.78 -1.63 -12.44
CA ILE A 96 -1.70 -1.36 -11.35
C ILE A 96 -1.65 -2.52 -10.36
N ALA A 97 -1.42 -2.21 -9.09
CA ALA A 97 -1.48 -3.13 -7.97
C ALA A 97 -2.40 -2.59 -6.87
N HIS A 98 -2.82 -3.45 -5.97
CA HIS A 98 -3.65 -3.06 -4.82
C HIS A 98 -3.37 -3.95 -3.60
N ASP A 99 -3.73 -3.43 -2.44
CA ASP A 99 -3.76 -4.16 -1.18
C ASP A 99 -5.15 -4.81 -0.92
N CYS A 100 -5.33 -5.32 0.32
CA CYS A 100 -6.56 -6.01 0.73
C CYS A 100 -7.71 -5.09 1.16
N ARG A 101 -7.55 -3.76 1.14
CA ARG A 101 -8.53 -2.81 1.68
C ARG A 101 -9.85 -2.83 0.91
N HIS A 102 -10.90 -2.40 1.60
CA HIS A 102 -12.21 -2.17 0.98
C HIS A 102 -12.06 -1.36 -0.31
N LYS A 103 -12.76 -1.77 -1.36
CA LYS A 103 -12.79 -1.10 -2.66
C LYS A 103 -11.47 -1.07 -3.44
N SER A 104 -10.36 -1.65 -2.94
CA SER A 104 -9.07 -1.60 -3.65
C SER A 104 -9.16 -2.23 -5.04
N ARG A 105 -9.79 -3.39 -5.18
CA ARG A 105 -9.99 -4.07 -6.47
C ARG A 105 -10.88 -3.25 -7.40
N GLU A 106 -12.02 -2.74 -6.91
CA GLU A 106 -12.96 -1.92 -7.68
C GLU A 106 -12.31 -0.63 -8.19
N PHE A 107 -11.53 0.04 -7.35
CA PHE A 107 -10.79 1.24 -7.76
C PHE A 107 -9.73 0.91 -8.81
N SER A 108 -9.01 -0.21 -8.66
CA SER A 108 -7.99 -0.64 -9.60
C SER A 108 -8.57 -0.94 -10.99
N GLU A 109 -9.72 -1.60 -11.06
CA GLU A 109 -10.44 -1.84 -12.31
C GLU A 109 -10.97 -0.53 -12.93
N THR A 110 -11.51 0.37 -12.11
CA THR A 110 -11.93 1.70 -12.53
C THR A 110 -10.79 2.48 -13.16
N ILE A 111 -9.61 2.48 -12.53
CA ILE A 111 -8.38 3.10 -13.03
C ILE A 111 -8.00 2.51 -14.39
N ALA A 112 -7.98 1.19 -14.51
CA ALA A 112 -7.64 0.53 -15.76
C ALA A 112 -8.58 0.93 -16.88
N LEU A 113 -9.91 0.93 -16.65
CA LEU A 113 -10.91 1.24 -17.66
C LEU A 113 -10.87 2.72 -18.10
N VAL A 114 -10.58 3.66 -17.20
CA VAL A 114 -10.36 5.07 -17.55
C VAL A 114 -9.11 5.24 -18.41
N LEU A 115 -7.99 4.60 -18.06
CA LEU A 115 -6.77 4.63 -18.84
C LEU A 115 -6.99 4.00 -20.23
N ASN A 116 -7.66 2.86 -20.30
CA ASN A 116 -7.98 2.18 -21.56
C ASN A 116 -8.87 3.02 -22.46
N ALA A 117 -9.84 3.78 -21.92
CA ALA A 117 -10.66 4.71 -22.67
C ALA A 117 -9.84 5.85 -23.30
N ASN A 118 -8.67 6.13 -22.78
CA ASN A 118 -7.69 7.08 -23.29
C ASN A 118 -6.59 6.40 -24.14
N ASN A 119 -6.81 5.16 -24.62
CA ASN A 119 -5.89 4.36 -25.41
C ASN A 119 -4.52 4.13 -24.74
N ILE A 120 -4.50 4.10 -23.41
CA ILE A 120 -3.33 3.74 -22.61
C ILE A 120 -3.51 2.28 -22.19
N LYS A 121 -2.54 1.42 -22.51
CA LYS A 121 -2.54 0.02 -22.09
C LYS A 121 -2.39 -0.11 -20.58
N THR A 122 -2.99 -1.12 -19.97
CA THR A 122 -2.87 -1.40 -18.54
C THR A 122 -2.46 -2.83 -18.28
N TYR A 123 -1.72 -3.02 -17.17
CA TYR A 123 -1.32 -4.30 -16.60
C TYR A 123 -1.79 -4.32 -15.14
N LEU A 124 -2.93 -4.97 -14.89
CA LEU A 124 -3.51 -5.09 -13.56
C LEU A 124 -3.10 -6.42 -12.94
N PHE A 125 -2.53 -6.41 -11.76
CA PHE A 125 -2.30 -7.65 -11.03
C PHE A 125 -3.61 -8.37 -10.71
N GLU A 126 -3.59 -9.71 -10.86
CA GLU A 126 -4.78 -10.56 -10.65
C GLU A 126 -5.30 -10.53 -9.22
N ASP A 127 -4.41 -10.30 -8.24
CA ASP A 127 -4.72 -10.27 -6.82
C ASP A 127 -3.82 -9.23 -6.12
N VAL A 128 -3.93 -9.13 -4.80
CA VAL A 128 -3.09 -8.23 -3.98
C VAL A 128 -1.60 -8.43 -4.24
N ARG A 129 -0.86 -7.33 -4.41
CA ARG A 129 0.59 -7.37 -4.56
C ARG A 129 1.25 -6.25 -3.76
N PRO A 130 2.45 -6.51 -3.22
CA PRO A 130 3.24 -5.52 -2.49
C PRO A 130 3.57 -4.27 -3.32
N THR A 131 3.60 -3.12 -2.67
CA THR A 131 4.10 -1.87 -3.26
C THR A 131 5.51 -2.02 -3.86
N PRO A 132 6.49 -2.70 -3.23
CA PRO A 132 7.80 -2.95 -3.86
C PRO A 132 7.73 -3.78 -5.13
N GLU A 133 6.78 -4.70 -5.23
CA GLU A 133 6.60 -5.52 -6.43
C GLU A 133 6.02 -4.70 -7.59
N LEU A 134 5.08 -3.78 -7.33
CA LEU A 134 4.66 -2.81 -8.34
C LEU A 134 5.85 -1.99 -8.85
N SER A 135 6.67 -1.43 -7.96
CA SER A 135 7.86 -0.66 -8.33
C SER A 135 8.79 -1.46 -9.26
N PHE A 136 8.98 -2.75 -8.95
CA PHE A 136 9.72 -3.66 -9.81
C PHE A 136 9.04 -3.89 -11.15
N ALA A 137 7.74 -4.18 -11.16
CA ALA A 137 6.96 -4.48 -12.36
C ALA A 137 6.94 -3.32 -13.36
N VAL A 138 6.86 -2.07 -12.89
CA VAL A 138 6.96 -0.87 -13.74
C VAL A 138 8.26 -0.88 -14.54
N ARG A 139 9.39 -1.17 -13.91
CA ARG A 139 10.69 -1.23 -14.57
C ARG A 139 10.85 -2.46 -15.45
N TYR A 140 10.40 -3.60 -14.97
CA TYR A 140 10.50 -4.88 -15.69
C TYR A 140 9.69 -4.89 -16.98
N LEU A 141 8.46 -4.36 -16.96
CA LEU A 141 7.58 -4.24 -18.13
C LEU A 141 7.86 -2.99 -18.97
N HIS A 142 8.85 -2.16 -18.57
CA HIS A 142 9.14 -0.88 -19.19
C HIS A 142 7.92 0.04 -19.26
N ALA A 143 7.01 -0.04 -18.28
CA ALA A 143 5.80 0.76 -18.22
C ALA A 143 6.10 2.26 -18.09
N ILE A 144 5.14 3.11 -18.45
CA ILE A 144 5.30 4.57 -18.40
C ILE A 144 4.93 5.15 -17.03
N ALA A 145 4.19 4.38 -16.24
CA ALA A 145 3.80 4.71 -14.87
C ALA A 145 3.35 3.45 -14.12
N GLY A 146 3.20 3.57 -12.80
CA GLY A 146 2.57 2.59 -11.94
C GLY A 146 1.56 3.24 -11.01
N ILE A 147 0.58 2.47 -10.55
CA ILE A 147 -0.42 2.91 -9.57
C ILE A 147 -0.59 1.83 -8.53
N VAL A 148 -0.53 2.20 -7.24
CA VAL A 148 -0.92 1.31 -6.13
C VAL A 148 -2.15 1.87 -5.45
N VAL A 149 -3.19 1.04 -5.36
CA VAL A 149 -4.41 1.36 -4.60
C VAL A 149 -4.24 0.84 -3.18
N THR A 150 -3.88 1.72 -2.26
CA THR A 150 -3.58 1.41 -0.86
C THR A 150 -3.60 2.66 0.00
N ALA A 151 -3.94 2.52 1.27
CA ALA A 151 -3.67 3.53 2.29
C ALA A 151 -2.61 3.05 3.29
N SER A 152 -1.78 2.05 2.94
CA SER A 152 -0.73 1.48 3.79
C SER A 152 -1.30 1.02 5.14
N HIS A 153 -0.88 1.57 6.25
CA HIS A 153 -1.28 1.22 7.61
C HIS A 153 -2.41 2.09 8.19
N ASN A 154 -3.04 2.96 7.39
CA ASN A 154 -4.17 3.79 7.88
C ASN A 154 -5.35 2.91 8.34
N PRO A 155 -6.29 3.45 9.15
CA PRO A 155 -7.52 2.75 9.53
C PRO A 155 -8.30 2.16 8.34
N PRO A 156 -9.17 1.15 8.56
CA PRO A 156 -9.85 0.40 7.49
C PRO A 156 -10.75 1.25 6.59
N GLU A 157 -11.32 2.33 7.13
CA GLU A 157 -12.18 3.25 6.37
C GLU A 157 -11.42 4.12 5.35
N TYR A 158 -10.09 4.06 5.31
CA TYR A 158 -9.25 4.79 4.35
C TYR A 158 -8.84 3.93 3.17
N ASN A 159 -8.72 4.58 2.02
CA ASN A 159 -7.99 4.06 0.87
C ASN A 159 -7.17 5.17 0.22
N GLY A 160 -6.35 4.82 -0.77
CA GLY A 160 -5.49 5.77 -1.47
C GLY A 160 -5.15 5.33 -2.88
N TYR A 161 -4.48 6.21 -3.59
CA TYR A 161 -4.09 6.08 -4.98
C TYR A 161 -2.69 6.69 -5.11
N LYS A 162 -1.64 5.84 -5.05
CA LYS A 162 -0.24 6.29 -5.15
C LYS A 162 0.24 6.15 -6.60
N VAL A 163 0.92 7.17 -7.14
CA VAL A 163 1.45 7.16 -8.52
C VAL A 163 2.97 7.01 -8.51
N TYR A 164 3.46 6.16 -9.40
CA TYR A 164 4.87 5.85 -9.62
C TYR A 164 5.30 6.21 -11.03
N GLY A 165 6.52 6.73 -11.16
CA GLY A 165 7.14 7.04 -12.45
C GLY A 165 7.71 5.80 -13.16
N PRO A 166 8.22 5.97 -14.40
CA PRO A 166 8.80 4.88 -15.18
C PRO A 166 10.09 4.29 -14.57
N ASP A 167 10.69 4.99 -13.60
CA ASP A 167 11.84 4.53 -12.82
C ASP A 167 11.43 3.61 -11.65
N GLY A 168 10.12 3.42 -11.43
CA GLY A 168 9.56 2.67 -10.32
C GLY A 168 9.57 3.40 -8.97
N GLY A 169 9.98 4.68 -8.94
CA GLY A 169 9.87 5.56 -7.79
C GLY A 169 8.53 6.27 -7.75
N GLN A 170 8.07 6.65 -6.55
CA GLN A 170 6.89 7.50 -6.42
C GLN A 170 7.14 8.85 -7.11
N ILE A 171 6.14 9.42 -7.79
CA ILE A 171 6.33 10.69 -8.51
C ILE A 171 6.77 11.81 -7.58
N ILE A 172 7.67 12.65 -8.09
CA ILE A 172 8.18 13.83 -7.39
C ILE A 172 7.19 15.00 -7.46
N PRO A 173 7.29 16.02 -6.57
CA PRO A 173 6.36 17.14 -6.54
C PRO A 173 6.16 17.83 -7.88
N GLU A 174 7.19 18.01 -8.68
CA GLU A 174 7.13 18.69 -9.98
C GLU A 174 6.27 17.93 -11.00
N ILE A 175 6.23 16.60 -10.90
CA ILE A 175 5.35 15.75 -11.73
C ILE A 175 3.94 15.76 -11.15
N ALA A 176 3.80 15.67 -9.82
CA ALA A 176 2.51 15.73 -9.16
C ALA A 176 1.76 17.03 -9.49
N ASP A 177 2.44 18.18 -9.47
CA ASP A 177 1.86 19.47 -9.81
C ASP A 177 1.31 19.53 -11.24
N LYS A 178 2.00 18.89 -12.18
CA LYS A 178 1.52 18.78 -13.57
C LYS A 178 0.26 17.91 -13.66
N VAL A 179 0.23 16.78 -12.96
CA VAL A 179 -0.96 15.91 -12.87
C VAL A 179 -2.12 16.66 -12.23
N ILE A 180 -1.89 17.36 -11.13
CA ILE A 180 -2.88 18.22 -10.44
C ILE A 180 -3.45 19.27 -11.37
N ALA A 181 -2.60 19.92 -12.17
CA ALA A 181 -3.05 20.90 -13.15
C ALA A 181 -4.03 20.30 -14.18
N HIS A 182 -3.80 19.06 -14.63
CA HIS A 182 -4.74 18.35 -15.50
C HIS A 182 -6.04 17.97 -14.77
N ILE A 183 -5.96 17.41 -13.54
CA ILE A 183 -7.13 17.09 -12.71
C ILE A 183 -8.01 18.33 -12.51
N ASN A 184 -7.40 19.48 -12.24
CA ASN A 184 -8.11 20.74 -12.00
C ASN A 184 -8.82 21.33 -13.23
N ARG A 185 -8.46 20.92 -14.44
CA ARG A 185 -9.16 21.28 -15.69
C ARG A 185 -10.47 20.52 -15.84
N ILE A 186 -10.61 19.35 -15.21
CA ILE A 186 -11.83 18.52 -15.28
C ILE A 186 -12.85 19.10 -14.30
N LYS A 187 -13.74 19.96 -14.82
CA LYS A 187 -14.82 20.58 -14.05
C LYS A 187 -16.15 19.83 -14.19
N ASP A 188 -16.30 19.08 -15.27
CA ASP A 188 -17.47 18.28 -15.59
C ASP A 188 -17.07 16.79 -15.60
N TYR A 189 -17.74 16.01 -14.78
CA TYR A 189 -17.49 14.55 -14.69
C TYR A 189 -17.81 13.83 -16.00
N SER A 190 -18.72 14.36 -16.83
CA SER A 190 -19.06 13.78 -18.15
C SER A 190 -17.88 13.77 -19.13
N LEU A 191 -16.84 14.57 -18.87
CA LEU A 191 -15.60 14.58 -19.66
C LEU A 191 -14.65 13.40 -19.33
N ILE A 192 -14.92 12.69 -18.23
CA ILE A 192 -14.14 11.52 -17.84
C ILE A 192 -14.53 10.34 -18.74
N LYS A 193 -13.55 9.88 -19.51
CA LYS A 193 -13.77 8.75 -20.41
C LYS A 193 -13.73 7.43 -19.62
N LYS A 194 -14.63 6.53 -19.96
CA LYS A 194 -14.64 5.17 -19.41
C LYS A 194 -14.96 4.19 -20.53
N LEU A 195 -14.23 3.09 -20.58
CA LEU A 195 -14.48 1.97 -21.49
C LEU A 195 -15.06 0.82 -20.67
N ASP A 196 -15.97 0.05 -21.24
CA ASP A 196 -16.42 -1.18 -20.60
C ASP A 196 -15.32 -2.25 -20.66
N HIS A 197 -15.33 -3.16 -19.70
CA HIS A 197 -14.32 -4.19 -19.58
C HIS A 197 -14.22 -5.10 -20.82
N PRO A 198 -15.31 -5.64 -21.40
CA PRO A 198 -15.21 -6.46 -22.62
C PRO A 198 -14.56 -5.74 -23.79
N ALA A 199 -14.90 -4.47 -24.02
CA ALA A 199 -14.30 -3.68 -25.09
C ALA A 199 -12.83 -3.38 -24.83
N ALA A 200 -12.43 -3.16 -23.57
CA ALA A 200 -11.03 -2.94 -23.19
C ALA A 200 -10.18 -4.19 -23.47
N VAL A 201 -10.69 -5.38 -23.10
CA VAL A 201 -10.05 -6.67 -23.38
C VAL A 201 -9.95 -6.93 -24.88
N GLN A 202 -11.03 -6.74 -25.62
CA GLN A 202 -11.07 -6.94 -27.08
C GLN A 202 -10.05 -6.06 -27.81
N LYS A 203 -9.82 -4.84 -27.32
CA LYS A 203 -8.80 -3.92 -27.85
C LYS A 203 -7.37 -4.27 -27.41
N GLY A 204 -7.17 -5.28 -26.57
CA GLY A 204 -5.84 -5.64 -26.01
C GLY A 204 -5.26 -4.57 -25.08
N LEU A 205 -6.10 -3.69 -24.55
CA LEU A 205 -5.68 -2.61 -23.65
C LEU A 205 -5.69 -3.04 -22.18
N PHE A 206 -6.62 -3.90 -21.78
CA PHE A 206 -6.75 -4.43 -20.42
C PHE A 206 -6.04 -5.77 -20.33
N ASN A 207 -4.97 -5.86 -19.53
CA ASN A 207 -4.20 -7.09 -19.36
C ASN A 207 -4.09 -7.44 -17.88
N ILE A 208 -4.33 -8.69 -17.55
CA ILE A 208 -4.07 -9.24 -16.22
C ILE A 208 -2.65 -9.78 -16.21
N ILE A 209 -1.93 -9.53 -15.11
CA ILE A 209 -0.59 -10.04 -14.84
C ILE A 209 -0.56 -10.70 -13.46
N GLY A 210 0.43 -11.56 -13.21
CA GLY A 210 0.53 -12.31 -11.95
C GLY A 210 1.84 -13.08 -11.86
N SER A 211 1.76 -14.40 -11.81
CA SER A 211 2.88 -15.29 -11.49
C SER A 211 4.12 -15.09 -12.36
N GLU A 212 3.97 -14.70 -13.62
CA GLU A 212 5.09 -14.41 -14.53
C GLU A 212 5.94 -13.23 -14.07
N VAL A 213 5.34 -12.25 -13.39
CA VAL A 213 6.05 -11.13 -12.77
C VAL A 213 6.60 -11.53 -11.41
N ASP A 214 5.77 -12.21 -10.58
CA ASP A 214 6.12 -12.66 -9.23
C ASP A 214 7.42 -13.49 -9.23
N GLU A 215 7.55 -14.43 -10.17
CA GLU A 215 8.73 -15.31 -10.26
C GLU A 215 10.01 -14.53 -10.56
N VAL A 216 9.92 -13.55 -11.47
CA VAL A 216 11.08 -12.72 -11.81
C VAL A 216 11.43 -11.79 -10.66
N TYR A 217 10.41 -11.21 -9.99
CA TYR A 217 10.58 -10.38 -8.82
C TYR A 217 11.30 -11.12 -7.69
N LEU A 218 10.80 -12.30 -7.29
CA LEU A 218 11.39 -13.10 -6.22
C LEU A 218 12.81 -13.55 -6.55
N ARG A 219 13.08 -13.93 -7.79
CA ARG A 219 14.45 -14.23 -8.23
C ARG A 219 15.37 -13.04 -8.04
N LYS A 220 14.92 -11.82 -8.40
CA LYS A 220 15.72 -10.61 -8.21
C LYS A 220 15.91 -10.25 -6.74
N VAL A 221 14.89 -10.43 -5.91
CA VAL A 221 15.01 -10.25 -4.46
C VAL A 221 16.07 -11.21 -3.86
N LYS A 222 16.11 -12.47 -4.31
CA LYS A 222 17.13 -13.44 -3.85
C LYS A 222 18.55 -13.01 -4.20
N GLU A 223 18.75 -12.40 -5.39
CA GLU A 223 20.07 -11.89 -5.83
C GLU A 223 20.59 -10.74 -4.95
N LEU A 224 19.72 -10.08 -4.17
CA LEU A 224 20.10 -8.99 -3.26
C LEU A 224 20.70 -9.48 -1.92
N ALA A 225 20.70 -10.76 -1.66
CA ALA A 225 21.19 -11.33 -0.42
C ALA A 225 22.71 -11.10 -0.26
N ILE A 226 23.09 -10.18 0.64
CA ILE A 226 24.46 -9.73 0.82
C ILE A 226 25.33 -10.84 1.39
N ARG A 227 24.81 -11.59 2.37
CA ARG A 227 25.59 -12.62 3.12
C ARG A 227 26.01 -13.83 2.29
N ASP A 228 25.29 -14.13 1.19
CA ASP A 228 25.71 -15.20 0.28
C ASP A 228 27.05 -14.94 -0.38
N LYS A 229 27.39 -13.66 -0.56
CA LYS A 229 28.65 -13.22 -1.14
C LYS A 229 29.82 -13.28 -0.15
N ASP A 230 29.51 -13.09 1.13
CA ASP A 230 30.51 -13.05 2.20
C ASP A 230 30.87 -14.44 2.74
N ARG A 231 30.26 -15.52 2.22
CA ARG A 231 30.42 -16.92 2.70
C ARG A 231 30.17 -17.08 4.20
N ILE A 232 29.37 -16.22 4.79
CA ILE A 232 28.98 -16.33 6.20
C ILE A 232 27.92 -17.40 6.31
N GLU A 233 28.21 -18.45 7.09
CA GLU A 233 27.23 -19.48 7.40
C GLU A 233 26.08 -18.87 8.21
N ILE A 234 24.86 -19.00 7.68
CA ILE A 234 23.64 -18.52 8.32
C ILE A 234 22.88 -19.75 8.82
N ASP A 235 22.56 -19.78 10.11
CA ASP A 235 21.71 -20.82 10.65
C ASP A 235 20.30 -20.74 10.02
N LYS A 236 19.99 -21.75 9.21
CA LYS A 236 18.68 -21.87 8.55
C LYS A 236 17.62 -22.52 9.44
N ASN A 237 18.04 -23.07 10.59
CA ASN A 237 17.15 -23.69 11.55
C ASN A 237 16.53 -22.71 12.54
N ILE A 238 16.94 -21.45 12.49
CA ILE A 238 16.36 -20.40 13.31
C ILE A 238 14.84 -20.38 13.18
N LYS A 239 14.14 -20.28 14.30
CA LYS A 239 12.67 -20.21 14.33
C LYS A 239 12.21 -18.78 14.13
N ILE A 240 11.44 -18.59 13.09
CA ILE A 240 10.88 -17.28 12.69
C ILE A 240 9.37 -17.33 12.82
N VAL A 241 8.77 -16.33 13.45
CA VAL A 241 7.33 -16.06 13.32
C VAL A 241 7.13 -14.91 12.36
N TYR A 242 6.22 -15.07 11.42
CA TYR A 242 5.84 -14.04 10.47
C TYR A 242 4.36 -13.71 10.57
N THR A 243 4.04 -12.42 10.58
CA THR A 243 2.69 -11.93 10.38
C THR A 243 2.62 -10.95 9.20
N PRO A 244 1.73 -11.21 8.21
CA PRO A 244 1.46 -10.29 7.12
C PRO A 244 0.52 -9.14 7.50
N LEU A 245 -0.03 -9.11 8.72
CA LEU A 245 -1.08 -8.18 9.15
C LEU A 245 -2.20 -8.05 8.11
N HIS A 246 -2.70 -9.21 7.63
CA HIS A 246 -3.72 -9.35 6.57
C HIS A 246 -3.29 -8.84 5.19
N GLY A 247 -2.03 -8.45 5.00
CA GLY A 247 -1.54 -7.72 3.83
C GLY A 247 -0.98 -8.58 2.70
N ALA A 248 -0.55 -7.89 1.65
CA ALA A 248 -0.03 -8.44 0.41
C ALA A 248 1.30 -9.19 0.57
N GLY A 249 2.02 -9.01 1.69
CA GLY A 249 3.29 -9.68 1.97
C GLY A 249 3.17 -11.19 2.25
N ASN A 250 1.97 -11.71 2.56
CA ASN A 250 1.78 -13.10 2.96
C ASN A 250 2.45 -14.11 2.02
N ILE A 251 2.12 -14.07 0.74
CA ILE A 251 2.62 -15.03 -0.24
C ILE A 251 4.11 -14.81 -0.56
N PRO A 252 4.55 -13.62 -0.99
CA PRO A 252 5.92 -13.42 -1.45
C PRO A 252 6.95 -13.57 -0.33
N ILE A 253 6.66 -13.11 0.90
CA ILE A 253 7.62 -13.22 2.01
C ILE A 253 7.76 -14.68 2.48
N ARG A 254 6.68 -15.42 2.59
CA ARG A 254 6.74 -16.86 2.92
C ARG A 254 7.51 -17.64 1.84
N LYS A 255 7.25 -17.32 0.56
CA LYS A 255 7.94 -17.96 -0.56
C LYS A 255 9.44 -17.66 -0.54
N ILE A 256 9.85 -16.40 -0.36
CA ILE A 256 11.26 -16.02 -0.34
C ILE A 256 12.00 -16.65 0.86
N LEU A 257 11.40 -16.68 2.05
CA LEU A 257 12.00 -17.32 3.23
C LEU A 257 12.22 -18.82 2.99
N LYS A 258 11.21 -19.51 2.45
CA LYS A 258 11.32 -20.93 2.08
C LYS A 258 12.41 -21.17 1.03
N GLU A 259 12.44 -20.38 -0.04
CA GLU A 259 13.43 -20.51 -1.12
C GLU A 259 14.85 -20.15 -0.67
N ARG A 260 14.98 -19.37 0.40
CA ARG A 260 16.25 -19.07 1.08
C ARG A 260 16.68 -20.18 2.06
N GLY A 261 15.86 -21.24 2.21
CA GLY A 261 16.14 -22.40 3.04
C GLY A 261 15.74 -22.27 4.51
N PHE A 262 14.97 -21.23 4.89
CA PHE A 262 14.38 -21.15 6.23
C PHE A 262 13.14 -22.03 6.27
N THR A 263 13.22 -23.14 7.01
CA THR A 263 12.13 -24.13 7.09
C THR A 263 11.28 -24.01 8.35
N ASN A 264 11.83 -23.36 9.40
CA ASN A 264 11.14 -23.16 10.68
C ASN A 264 10.43 -21.79 10.72
N VAL A 265 9.58 -21.54 9.72
CA VAL A 265 8.77 -20.33 9.62
C VAL A 265 7.34 -20.63 10.06
N PHE A 266 6.91 -20.04 11.15
CA PHE A 266 5.56 -20.13 11.71
C PHE A 266 4.81 -18.85 11.35
N VAL A 267 3.58 -18.98 10.86
CA VAL A 267 2.77 -17.83 10.44
C VAL A 267 1.64 -17.63 11.43
N VAL A 268 1.28 -16.38 11.70
CA VAL A 268 0.10 -16.05 12.50
C VAL A 268 -1.13 -16.31 11.64
N GLU A 269 -1.75 -17.48 11.80
CA GLU A 269 -2.83 -17.98 10.92
C GLU A 269 -4.06 -17.05 10.92
N GLU A 270 -4.36 -16.40 12.04
CA GLU A 270 -5.44 -15.43 12.16
C GLU A 270 -5.27 -14.21 11.25
N GLN A 271 -4.03 -13.94 10.80
CA GLN A 271 -3.66 -12.77 10.02
C GLN A 271 -3.23 -13.09 8.58
N VAL A 272 -3.34 -14.36 8.17
CA VAL A 272 -2.93 -14.83 6.83
C VAL A 272 -3.88 -14.35 5.73
N GLN A 273 -5.20 -14.43 6.00
CA GLN A 273 -6.20 -14.08 4.99
C GLN A 273 -6.32 -12.56 4.87
N PRO A 274 -6.46 -12.05 3.64
CA PRO A 274 -6.81 -10.66 3.41
C PRO A 274 -8.07 -10.28 4.18
N ASP A 275 -7.96 -9.26 5.04
CA ASP A 275 -9.07 -8.72 5.81
C ASP A 275 -9.05 -7.19 5.72
N PRO A 276 -10.01 -6.59 4.99
CA PRO A 276 -10.06 -5.15 4.81
C PRO A 276 -10.38 -4.36 6.10
N ASP A 277 -10.96 -5.02 7.12
CA ASP A 277 -11.28 -4.42 8.41
C ASP A 277 -10.13 -4.53 9.42
N PHE A 278 -9.08 -5.31 9.11
CA PHE A 278 -7.95 -5.58 10.00
C PHE A 278 -8.39 -6.02 11.41
N SER A 279 -9.42 -6.88 11.49
CA SER A 279 -10.19 -7.17 12.70
C SER A 279 -9.38 -7.76 13.87
N THR A 280 -8.15 -8.19 13.63
CA THR A 280 -7.25 -8.76 14.65
C THR A 280 -6.26 -7.77 15.24
N VAL A 281 -6.22 -6.52 14.75
CA VAL A 281 -5.30 -5.47 15.19
C VAL A 281 -5.99 -4.11 15.18
N GLU A 282 -5.67 -3.25 16.14
CA GLU A 282 -6.17 -1.88 16.16
C GLU A 282 -5.59 -1.05 14.99
N SER A 283 -4.32 -1.28 14.66
CA SER A 283 -3.65 -0.64 13.54
C SER A 283 -2.67 -1.64 12.90
N PRO A 284 -2.74 -1.89 11.58
CA PRO A 284 -1.85 -2.79 10.88
C PRO A 284 -0.48 -2.16 10.60
N ASN A 285 0.08 -1.45 11.59
CA ASN A 285 1.36 -0.77 11.48
C ASN A 285 2.45 -1.53 12.26
N PRO A 286 3.44 -2.14 11.59
CA PRO A 286 4.49 -2.91 12.24
C PRO A 286 5.46 -2.05 13.07
N GLU A 287 5.31 -0.74 13.07
CA GLU A 287 6.04 0.16 13.97
C GLU A 287 5.45 0.16 15.40
N TYR A 288 4.23 -0.32 15.57
CA TYR A 288 3.56 -0.35 16.87
C TYR A 288 3.68 -1.74 17.53
N PRO A 289 4.07 -1.79 18.81
CA PRO A 289 4.16 -3.07 19.53
C PRO A 289 2.84 -3.88 19.52
N ALA A 290 1.69 -3.21 19.55
CA ALA A 290 0.37 -3.85 19.50
C ALA A 290 0.17 -4.71 18.23
N ALA A 291 0.79 -4.36 17.10
CA ALA A 291 0.72 -5.15 15.88
C ALA A 291 1.41 -6.52 16.01
N PHE A 292 2.28 -6.70 17.01
CA PHE A 292 3.00 -7.95 17.27
C PHE A 292 2.34 -8.86 18.30
N GLU A 293 1.22 -8.51 18.92
CA GLU A 293 0.63 -9.29 20.04
C GLU A 293 0.45 -10.78 19.69
N LEU A 294 -0.19 -11.08 18.56
CA LEU A 294 -0.38 -12.47 18.13
C LEU A 294 0.94 -13.15 17.74
N ALA A 295 1.85 -12.41 17.11
CA ALA A 295 3.17 -12.91 16.75
C ALA A 295 4.02 -13.21 18.00
N ILE A 296 3.96 -12.38 19.05
CA ILE A 296 4.63 -12.60 20.35
C ILE A 296 4.05 -13.84 21.04
N LYS A 297 2.72 -13.97 21.06
CA LYS A 297 2.03 -15.14 21.63
C LYS A 297 2.48 -16.43 20.94
N LEU A 298 2.44 -16.48 19.62
CA LEU A 298 2.89 -17.62 18.83
C LEU A 298 4.40 -17.86 19.02
N GLY A 299 5.20 -16.80 18.99
CA GLY A 299 6.66 -16.85 19.18
C GLY A 299 7.06 -17.47 20.52
N SER A 300 6.32 -17.14 21.57
CA SER A 300 6.52 -17.74 22.92
C SER A 300 6.20 -19.22 22.94
N GLN A 301 5.15 -19.66 22.23
CA GLN A 301 4.74 -21.07 22.16
C GLN A 301 5.73 -21.93 21.39
N VAL A 302 6.23 -21.44 20.26
CA VAL A 302 7.15 -22.21 19.39
C VAL A 302 8.62 -22.00 19.75
N GLY A 303 8.91 -21.05 20.63
CA GLY A 303 10.28 -20.69 21.00
C GLY A 303 11.01 -19.96 19.87
N ALA A 304 10.35 -19.02 19.17
CA ALA A 304 10.95 -18.28 18.07
C ALA A 304 12.03 -17.29 18.56
N GLU A 305 13.07 -17.11 17.75
CA GLU A 305 14.13 -16.15 17.97
C GLU A 305 13.86 -14.80 17.30
N ILE A 306 13.12 -14.82 16.17
CA ILE A 306 12.82 -13.63 15.37
C ILE A 306 11.33 -13.59 15.07
N LEU A 307 10.72 -12.42 15.22
CA LEU A 307 9.38 -12.12 14.77
C LEU A 307 9.46 -11.07 13.66
N ILE A 308 8.70 -11.25 12.59
CA ILE A 308 8.64 -10.37 11.44
C ILE A 308 7.19 -9.96 11.22
N ALA A 309 6.93 -8.67 11.02
CA ALA A 309 5.64 -8.15 10.61
C ALA A 309 5.80 -7.21 9.41
N THR A 310 4.83 -7.23 8.49
CA THR A 310 4.74 -6.28 7.38
C THR A 310 3.38 -5.61 7.37
N ASP A 311 3.33 -4.34 6.96
CA ASP A 311 2.06 -3.63 6.81
C ASP A 311 1.27 -4.11 5.55
N PRO A 312 0.02 -3.67 5.37
CA PRO A 312 -0.85 -4.23 4.32
C PRO A 312 -0.32 -4.15 2.89
N ASP A 313 0.42 -3.12 2.51
CA ASP A 313 1.05 -3.01 1.19
C ASP A 313 2.54 -3.37 1.20
N SER A 314 3.03 -3.87 2.33
CA SER A 314 4.36 -4.48 2.54
C SER A 314 5.52 -3.58 2.11
N ASP A 315 5.37 -2.26 2.26
CA ASP A 315 6.46 -1.29 2.11
C ASP A 315 7.16 -0.99 3.44
N ARG A 316 6.64 -1.53 4.57
CA ARG A 316 7.22 -1.46 5.92
C ARG A 316 7.45 -2.85 6.47
N ILE A 317 8.52 -2.97 7.27
CA ILE A 317 8.87 -4.18 8.01
C ILE A 317 9.15 -3.82 9.47
N GLY A 318 8.56 -4.57 10.39
CA GLY A 318 8.92 -4.57 11.80
C GLY A 318 9.62 -5.87 12.18
N LEU A 319 10.59 -5.78 13.06
CA LEU A 319 11.34 -6.92 13.59
C LEU A 319 11.35 -6.89 15.11
N ALA A 320 11.13 -8.05 15.73
CA ALA A 320 11.38 -8.25 17.14
C ALA A 320 12.26 -9.49 17.33
N VAL A 321 13.17 -9.45 18.30
CA VAL A 321 14.09 -10.55 18.59
C VAL A 321 13.98 -10.95 20.07
N ARG A 322 14.15 -12.25 20.36
CA ARG A 322 14.20 -12.74 21.71
C ARG A 322 15.46 -12.21 22.40
N ASN A 323 15.29 -11.56 23.55
CA ASN A 323 16.41 -11.20 24.39
C ASN A 323 16.88 -12.44 25.20
N SER A 324 18.08 -12.93 24.91
CA SER A 324 18.70 -14.05 25.65
C SER A 324 19.47 -13.58 26.90
N PHE A 325 19.57 -12.29 27.13
CA PHE A 325 20.24 -11.74 28.33
C PHE A 325 19.19 -11.45 29.41
N CYS A 326 18.75 -12.49 30.10
CA CYS A 326 18.14 -12.31 31.41
C CYS A 326 19.26 -12.15 32.41
N HIS A 327 19.53 -10.95 32.91
CA HIS A 327 20.25 -10.80 34.17
C HIS A 327 19.29 -11.28 35.26
N CYS A 328 19.47 -12.53 35.68
CA CYS A 328 18.92 -13.05 36.92
C CYS A 328 19.64 -12.35 38.08
N GLU A 329 19.15 -11.18 38.49
CA GLU A 329 19.32 -10.79 39.89
C GLU A 329 18.20 -11.45 40.67
N GLU A 330 18.62 -12.35 41.55
CA GLU A 330 17.76 -13.04 42.51
C GLU A 330 16.89 -12.04 43.28
N ARG A 331 15.57 -12.10 43.09
CA ARG A 331 14.61 -11.77 44.13
C ARG A 331 13.37 -12.64 44.00
N SER A 332 13.10 -13.31 45.12
CA SER A 332 11.99 -14.17 45.43
C SER A 332 10.62 -13.60 45.06
N ASP A 333 9.75 -14.52 44.64
CA ASP A 333 8.30 -14.43 44.67
C ASP A 333 7.60 -13.36 43.81
N ALA A 334 7.53 -13.59 42.51
CA ALA A 334 6.39 -13.13 41.70
C ALA A 334 6.36 -13.90 40.38
N ALA A 335 5.14 -14.19 39.92
CA ALA A 335 4.82 -14.93 38.72
C ALA A 335 5.70 -14.59 37.53
N ILE A 336 6.14 -15.61 36.80
CA ILE A 336 6.95 -15.52 35.57
C ILE A 336 6.20 -14.62 34.58
N SER A 337 6.64 -13.37 34.50
CA SER A 337 6.27 -12.47 33.40
C SER A 337 6.99 -12.91 32.14
N PRO A 338 6.31 -13.04 30.98
CA PRO A 338 7.01 -13.39 29.74
C PRO A 338 8.06 -12.33 29.46
N SER A 339 9.30 -12.77 29.24
CA SER A 339 10.43 -11.91 28.90
C SER A 339 10.08 -11.02 27.71
N VAL A 340 10.06 -9.71 27.94
CA VAL A 340 9.78 -8.70 26.92
C VAL A 340 10.84 -8.78 25.83
N ILE A 341 10.39 -8.92 24.59
CA ILE A 341 11.26 -8.92 23.40
C ILE A 341 11.42 -7.45 22.97
N PRO A 342 12.65 -6.88 22.99
CA PRO A 342 12.86 -5.53 22.48
C PRO A 342 12.61 -5.51 20.96
N SER A 343 11.76 -4.59 20.50
CA SER A 343 11.44 -4.40 19.09
C SER A 343 12.53 -3.59 18.40
N ILE A 344 13.02 -4.07 17.26
CA ILE A 344 13.85 -3.29 16.34
C ILE A 344 12.98 -2.95 15.16
N ILE A 345 12.62 -1.67 15.00
CA ILE A 345 11.86 -1.18 13.87
C ILE A 345 12.83 -0.68 12.82
N ILE A 346 12.86 -1.32 11.66
CA ILE A 346 13.59 -0.83 10.50
C ILE A 346 12.56 -0.21 9.55
N GLN A 347 12.46 1.11 9.56
CA GLN A 347 11.78 1.82 8.49
C GLN A 347 12.63 1.72 7.23
N ASN A 348 12.07 1.15 6.18
CA ASN A 348 12.69 1.17 4.86
C ASN A 348 11.96 2.23 4.00
N PRO A 349 12.45 3.50 3.95
CA PRO A 349 12.01 4.37 2.88
C PRO A 349 12.44 3.71 1.58
N ILE A 350 11.59 3.73 0.56
CA ILE A 350 11.95 3.31 -0.81
C ILE A 350 13.19 4.12 -1.22
N ILE A 351 14.37 3.57 -0.98
CA ILE A 351 15.63 4.21 -1.36
C ILE A 351 15.83 3.91 -2.84
N PRO A 352 15.97 4.93 -3.70
CA PRO A 352 16.36 4.72 -5.08
C PRO A 352 17.67 3.93 -5.12
N TYR A 353 17.74 2.93 -5.94
CA TYR A 353 18.78 1.90 -6.09
C TYR A 353 20.24 2.39 -6.13
N ARG A 354 20.49 3.69 -6.20
CA ARG A 354 21.84 4.30 -6.28
C ARG A 354 22.52 4.59 -4.92
N LEU A 355 21.84 4.44 -3.80
CA LEU A 355 22.36 4.90 -2.48
C LEU A 355 22.78 3.79 -1.51
N LEU A 356 22.73 2.51 -1.91
CA LEU A 356 23.11 1.38 -1.05
C LEU A 356 24.63 1.13 -0.94
N LEU A 357 25.49 2.04 -1.39
CA LEU A 357 26.95 1.88 -1.33
C LEU A 357 27.66 2.71 -0.26
N ASN A 358 26.98 3.41 0.62
CA ASN A 358 27.63 4.19 1.66
C ASN A 358 27.43 3.56 3.05
N ARG A 359 28.49 2.89 3.56
CA ARG A 359 28.58 2.19 4.87
C ARG A 359 28.30 3.06 6.11
N GLN A 360 27.90 4.34 5.98
CA GLN A 360 27.80 5.27 7.12
C GLN A 360 26.36 5.64 7.53
N GLN A 361 25.31 5.10 6.92
CA GLN A 361 23.91 5.46 7.26
C GLN A 361 23.07 4.35 7.91
N VAL A 362 23.68 3.34 8.49
CA VAL A 362 23.00 2.48 9.48
C VAL A 362 23.10 3.18 10.84
N ARG A 363 22.46 4.31 11.00
CA ARG A 363 22.22 4.95 12.29
C ARG A 363 20.71 5.03 12.51
N GLY A 364 20.20 4.07 13.27
CA GLY A 364 18.79 4.07 13.66
C GLY A 364 18.35 2.74 14.27
N ILE A 365 19.24 2.11 15.07
CA ILE A 365 18.77 1.10 16.02
C ILE A 365 18.25 1.88 17.22
N ILE A 366 16.94 2.04 17.33
CA ILE A 366 16.33 2.59 18.54
C ILE A 366 16.07 1.40 19.47
N LEU A 367 16.94 1.22 20.46
CA LEU A 367 16.62 0.41 21.63
C LEU A 367 15.61 1.19 22.48
N LEU A 368 14.38 0.74 22.53
CA LEU A 368 13.40 1.31 23.47
C LEU A 368 13.74 0.85 24.87
N PRO A 369 13.82 1.76 25.87
CA PRO A 369 14.01 1.39 27.25
C PRO A 369 12.78 0.66 27.82
N ASP A 370 13.00 -0.15 28.84
CA ASP A 370 12.02 -0.98 29.55
C ASP A 370 10.66 -0.31 29.77
N ILE A 371 9.58 -0.99 29.34
CA ILE A 371 8.19 -0.58 29.49
C ILE A 371 7.69 -0.75 30.96
N HIS A 372 8.54 -0.61 31.97
CA HIS A 372 8.11 -0.68 33.36
C HIS A 372 7.74 0.67 33.99
N ASN A 373 7.74 1.80 33.23
CA ASN A 373 7.45 3.11 33.81
C ASN A 373 6.60 4.01 32.91
N ILE A 374 5.45 3.53 32.41
CA ILE A 374 4.41 4.42 31.88
C ILE A 374 3.10 4.15 32.63
N ARG A 375 3.07 4.57 33.89
CA ARG A 375 1.84 5.03 34.56
C ARG A 375 2.02 6.50 34.85
N GLY A 376 1.19 7.32 34.25
CA GLY A 376 0.89 8.70 34.67
C GLY A 376 1.82 9.74 34.08
N ASP A 377 1.34 10.42 33.11
CA ASP A 377 1.14 11.87 33.03
C ASP A 377 1.08 12.30 31.56
N SER A 378 -0.07 12.80 31.19
CA SER A 378 -0.26 13.53 29.95
C SER A 378 0.50 14.85 30.07
N PRO A 379 1.21 15.30 29.05
CA PRO A 379 1.29 16.71 28.75
C PRO A 379 0.60 17.06 27.43
N ASN A 380 -0.28 18.03 27.52
CA ASN A 380 -0.69 18.89 26.42
C ASN A 380 0.50 19.28 25.53
N PHE A 381 0.36 18.97 24.23
CA PHE A 381 0.71 19.90 23.12
C PHE A 381 0.14 19.31 21.83
#